data_90b9881096bc04f54c1f081f3f65b9ff
#
_entry.id   90b9881096bc04f54c1f081f3f65b9ff
#
_cell.length_a   1.000
_cell.length_b   1.000
_cell.length_c   1.000
_cell.angle_alpha   90.00
_cell.angle_beta   90.00
_cell.angle_gamma   90.00
#
_symmetry.space_group_name_H-M   'P 1'
#
loop_
_entity.id
_entity.type
_entity.pdbx_description
1 polymer ?
#
loop_
_entity_poly.entity_id
_entity_poly.type
_entity_poly.pdbx_seq_one_letter_code
_entity_poly.pdbx_strand_id
1 'polypeptide(L)'
;MKALEIRVGKTAAKRLESEGWHADLIDGLIGASGGPKWLILGRMDRVLIADLLAGRSRPLDAVGSSIGSWRHAAMAQPDAVEVYDRFEKAYLAQSYRSAKPSVPEITQVALW
;
A
#
# COMPACT_ATOMS: atom_id res chain seq x y z
N MET A 1 6.85 -25.16 -5.83
CA MET A 1 6.07 -24.49 -4.75
C MET A 1 5.42 -23.25 -5.36
N LYS A 2 4.08 -23.10 -5.32
CA LYS A 2 3.43 -21.87 -5.76
C LYS A 2 3.71 -20.80 -4.71
N ALA A 3 4.40 -19.74 -5.10
CA ALA A 3 4.76 -18.65 -4.19
C ALA A 3 3.57 -17.74 -3.84
N LEU A 4 2.53 -17.73 -4.66
CA LEU A 4 1.35 -16.90 -4.50
C LEU A 4 0.10 -17.63 -4.98
N GLU A 5 -1.00 -17.54 -4.23
CA GLU A 5 -2.33 -17.97 -4.64
C GLU A 5 -3.22 -16.74 -4.83
N ILE A 6 -3.73 -16.57 -6.05
CA ILE A 6 -4.65 -15.48 -6.38
C ILE A 6 -6.06 -16.05 -6.45
N ARG A 7 -6.97 -15.46 -5.67
CA ARG A 7 -8.40 -15.79 -5.68
C ARG A 7 -9.19 -14.61 -6.19
N VAL A 8 -10.08 -14.86 -7.13
CA VAL A 8 -10.94 -13.84 -7.73
C VAL A 8 -12.41 -14.19 -7.54
N GLY A 9 -13.23 -13.18 -7.31
CA GLY A 9 -14.68 -13.34 -7.28
C GLY A 9 -15.26 -13.62 -8.68
N LYS A 10 -16.48 -14.15 -8.74
CA LYS A 10 -17.14 -14.57 -10.00
C LYS A 10 -17.19 -13.45 -11.04
N THR A 11 -17.50 -12.22 -10.63
CA THR A 11 -17.58 -11.07 -11.54
C THR A 11 -16.19 -10.69 -12.08
N ALA A 12 -15.17 -10.65 -11.21
CA ALA A 12 -13.80 -10.36 -11.63
C ALA A 12 -13.24 -11.46 -12.56
N ALA A 13 -13.57 -12.75 -12.31
CA ALA A 13 -13.19 -13.84 -13.18
C ALA A 13 -13.74 -13.67 -14.59
N LYS A 14 -15.04 -13.35 -14.72
CA LYS A 14 -15.66 -13.09 -16.02
C LYS A 14 -15.01 -11.93 -16.77
N ARG A 15 -14.67 -10.85 -16.07
CA ARG A 15 -13.98 -9.71 -16.67
C ARG A 15 -12.59 -10.09 -17.15
N LEU A 16 -11.82 -10.83 -16.34
CA LEU A 16 -10.50 -11.33 -16.74
C LEU A 16 -10.55 -12.25 -17.97
N GLU A 17 -11.57 -13.10 -18.08
CA GLU A 17 -11.78 -13.97 -19.23
C GLU A 17 -12.12 -13.20 -20.50
N SER A 18 -12.94 -12.14 -20.41
CA SER A 18 -13.40 -11.37 -21.57
C SER A 18 -12.45 -10.25 -22.00
N GLU A 19 -11.78 -9.59 -21.06
CA GLU A 19 -10.98 -8.38 -21.31
C GLU A 19 -9.47 -8.65 -21.23
N GLY A 20 -9.05 -9.79 -20.66
CA GLY A 20 -7.65 -10.03 -20.32
C GLY A 20 -7.22 -9.19 -19.12
N TRP A 21 -5.93 -9.30 -18.74
CA TRP A 21 -5.39 -8.48 -17.67
C TRP A 21 -5.00 -7.08 -18.18
N HIS A 22 -5.48 -6.05 -17.49
CA HIS A 22 -4.99 -4.68 -17.59
C HIS A 22 -5.21 -3.93 -16.28
N ALA A 23 -4.43 -2.88 -16.02
CA ALA A 23 -4.42 -2.18 -14.74
C ALA A 23 -5.78 -1.55 -14.37
N ASP A 24 -6.56 -1.13 -15.36
CA ASP A 24 -7.89 -0.51 -15.16
C ASP A 24 -9.00 -1.49 -14.76
N LEU A 25 -8.70 -2.80 -14.67
CA LEU A 25 -9.61 -3.79 -14.07
C LEU A 25 -9.75 -3.61 -12.56
N ILE A 26 -8.77 -2.99 -11.91
CA ILE A 26 -8.80 -2.71 -10.48
C ILE A 26 -9.40 -1.33 -10.28
N ASP A 27 -10.55 -1.24 -9.64
CA ASP A 27 -11.25 0.02 -9.39
C ASP A 27 -10.86 0.64 -8.05
N GLY A 28 -10.41 -0.16 -7.09
CA GLY A 28 -10.04 0.34 -5.78
C GLY A 28 -9.11 -0.57 -5.00
N LEU A 29 -8.41 0.02 -4.03
CA LEU A 29 -7.56 -0.67 -3.06
C LEU A 29 -8.10 -0.48 -1.66
N ILE A 30 -8.11 -1.56 -0.89
CA ILE A 30 -8.48 -1.54 0.53
C ILE A 30 -7.27 -1.91 1.36
N GLY A 31 -6.81 -0.98 2.20
CA GLY A 31 -5.66 -1.15 3.09
C GLY A 31 -6.10 -1.43 4.52
N ALA A 32 -5.80 -2.62 5.02
CA ALA A 32 -6.10 -2.98 6.40
C ALA A 32 -5.12 -2.35 7.40
N SER A 33 -5.59 -2.12 8.62
CA SER A 33 -4.73 -1.87 9.77
C SER A 33 -3.89 -3.10 10.12
N GLY A 34 -2.77 -2.92 10.79
CA GLY A 34 -1.92 -4.06 11.15
C GLY A 34 -0.60 -3.65 11.83
N GLY A 35 -0.40 -2.37 12.10
CA GLY A 35 0.85 -1.87 12.68
C GLY A 35 2.07 -2.35 11.87
N PRO A 36 3.18 -2.76 12.52
CA PRO A 36 4.42 -3.13 11.84
C PRO A 36 4.32 -4.29 10.84
N LYS A 37 3.24 -5.05 10.87
CA LYS A 37 3.03 -6.17 9.94
C LYS A 37 2.98 -5.73 8.47
N TRP A 38 2.73 -4.46 8.21
CA TRP A 38 2.73 -3.91 6.86
C TRP A 38 4.10 -4.05 6.15
N LEU A 39 5.19 -4.11 6.89
CA LEU A 39 6.54 -4.29 6.35
C LEU A 39 6.67 -5.57 5.52
N ILE A 40 5.90 -6.61 5.85
CA ILE A 40 5.84 -7.85 5.06
C ILE A 40 5.26 -7.58 3.67
N LEU A 41 4.31 -6.64 3.57
CA LEU A 41 3.65 -6.28 2.32
C LEU A 41 4.45 -5.29 1.47
N GLY A 42 5.49 -4.67 2.03
CA GLY A 42 6.21 -3.59 1.39
C GLY A 42 6.81 -3.94 0.02
N ARG A 43 7.29 -5.19 -0.16
CA ARG A 43 7.78 -5.67 -1.46
C ARG A 43 6.65 -5.86 -2.46
N MET A 44 5.51 -6.37 -2.01
CA MET A 44 4.32 -6.54 -2.85
C MET A 44 3.76 -5.18 -3.28
N ASP A 45 3.72 -4.21 -2.37
CA ASP A 45 3.24 -2.86 -2.69
C ASP A 45 4.09 -2.19 -3.79
N ARG A 46 5.41 -2.39 -3.76
CA ARG A 46 6.30 -1.88 -4.82
C ARG A 46 6.01 -2.52 -6.18
N VAL A 47 5.73 -3.81 -6.22
CA VAL A 47 5.30 -4.50 -7.44
C VAL A 47 3.93 -3.99 -7.91
N LEU A 48 3.00 -3.75 -6.99
CA LEU A 48 1.70 -3.14 -7.31
C LEU A 48 1.89 -1.77 -7.97
N ILE A 49 2.74 -0.92 -7.39
CA ILE A 49 2.99 0.44 -7.90
C ILE A 49 3.70 0.39 -9.26
N ALA A 50 4.80 -0.35 -9.36
CA ALA A 50 5.70 -0.29 -10.50
C ALA A 50 5.21 -1.08 -11.71
N ASP A 51 4.47 -2.18 -11.48
CA ASP A 51 4.11 -3.12 -12.53
C ASP A 51 2.59 -3.25 -12.72
N LEU A 52 1.88 -3.64 -11.66
CA LEU A 52 0.46 -4.01 -11.78
C LEU A 52 -0.46 -2.82 -11.98
N LEU A 53 -0.14 -1.68 -11.39
CA LEU A 53 -0.93 -0.44 -11.49
C LEU A 53 -0.33 0.54 -12.49
N ALA A 54 0.85 0.26 -13.03
CA ALA A 54 1.46 1.07 -14.05
C ALA A 54 0.59 1.12 -15.33
N GLY A 55 0.60 2.27 -15.99
CA GLY A 55 -0.15 2.45 -17.24
C GLY A 55 -1.67 2.57 -17.09
N ARG A 56 -2.18 2.79 -15.88
CA ARG A 56 -3.60 3.10 -15.69
C ARG A 56 -4.00 4.35 -16.45
N SER A 57 -5.18 4.29 -17.05
CA SER A 57 -5.82 5.44 -17.70
C SER A 57 -6.87 6.12 -16.82
N ARG A 58 -7.29 5.47 -15.73
CA ARG A 58 -8.34 5.92 -14.83
C ARG A 58 -7.82 6.13 -13.40
N PRO A 59 -8.40 7.05 -12.63
CA PRO A 59 -8.14 7.15 -11.20
C PRO A 59 -8.38 5.83 -10.47
N LEU A 60 -7.68 5.62 -9.37
CA LEU A 60 -7.81 4.48 -8.49
C LEU A 60 -8.27 4.96 -7.12
N ASP A 61 -9.40 4.46 -6.65
CA ASP A 61 -9.86 4.76 -5.30
C ASP A 61 -9.05 3.98 -4.28
N ALA A 62 -8.60 4.66 -3.23
CA ALA A 62 -7.84 4.01 -2.16
C ALA A 62 -8.45 4.35 -0.80
N VAL A 63 -8.83 3.32 -0.07
CA VAL A 63 -9.37 3.42 1.28
C VAL A 63 -8.48 2.64 2.23
N GLY A 64 -8.06 3.26 3.31
CA GLY A 64 -7.19 2.63 4.29
C GLY A 64 -7.61 2.88 5.73
N SER A 65 -7.27 1.95 6.61
CA SER A 65 -7.40 2.08 8.05
C SER A 65 -6.02 2.06 8.70
N SER A 66 -5.73 3.04 9.58
CA SER A 66 -4.43 3.14 10.28
C SER A 66 -3.25 3.08 9.30
N ILE A 67 -2.30 2.17 9.48
CA ILE A 67 -1.14 2.02 8.58
C ILE A 67 -1.52 1.77 7.11
N GLY A 68 -2.70 1.21 6.83
CA GLY A 68 -3.21 1.07 5.48
C GLY A 68 -3.43 2.40 4.79
N SER A 69 -3.87 3.43 5.53
CA SER A 69 -4.01 4.81 5.00
C SER A 69 -2.65 5.42 4.65
N TRP A 70 -1.64 5.22 5.50
CA TRP A 70 -0.28 5.71 5.25
C TRP A 70 0.36 5.07 4.01
N ARG A 71 0.20 3.75 3.86
CA ARG A 71 0.67 3.02 2.68
C ARG A 71 0.03 3.57 1.41
N HIS A 72 -1.30 3.76 1.40
CA HIS A 72 -2.01 4.30 0.25
C HIS A 72 -1.65 5.76 -0.03
N ALA A 73 -1.43 6.58 1.00
CA ALA A 73 -0.96 7.95 0.84
C ALA A 73 0.42 8.01 0.14
N ALA A 74 1.34 7.11 0.51
CA ALA A 74 2.63 6.98 -0.16
C ALA A 74 2.48 6.50 -1.61
N MET A 75 1.60 5.50 -1.85
CA MET A 75 1.33 4.98 -3.19
C MET A 75 0.66 5.99 -4.14
N ALA A 76 -0.04 6.99 -3.60
CA ALA A 76 -0.74 8.02 -4.37
C ALA A 76 0.17 9.18 -4.83
N GLN A 77 1.44 9.17 -4.49
CA GLN A 77 2.37 10.23 -4.89
C GLN A 77 2.92 10.01 -6.31
N PRO A 78 3.33 11.06 -7.02
CA PRO A 78 3.93 10.94 -8.36
C PRO A 78 5.12 9.97 -8.40
N ASP A 79 6.01 10.07 -7.40
CA ASP A 79 7.21 9.22 -7.26
C ASP A 79 6.95 8.10 -6.24
N ALA A 80 5.86 7.37 -6.41
CA ALA A 80 5.30 6.47 -5.41
C ALA A 80 6.30 5.46 -4.83
N VAL A 81 7.16 4.86 -5.65
CA VAL A 81 8.17 3.88 -5.20
C VAL A 81 9.20 4.56 -4.29
N GLU A 82 9.71 5.73 -4.67
CA GLU A 82 10.67 6.49 -3.87
C GLU A 82 10.06 7.00 -2.56
N VAL A 83 8.83 7.52 -2.63
CA VAL A 83 8.08 7.94 -1.44
C VAL A 83 7.84 6.77 -0.51
N TYR A 84 7.50 5.61 -1.05
CA TYR A 84 7.29 4.40 -0.28
C TYR A 84 8.60 3.93 0.41
N ASP A 85 9.75 4.04 -0.26
CA ASP A 85 11.06 3.73 0.33
C ASP A 85 11.41 4.70 1.47
N ARG A 86 11.14 5.99 1.30
CA ARG A 86 11.31 6.99 2.37
C ARG A 86 10.39 6.71 3.55
N PHE A 87 9.13 6.40 3.28
CA PHE A 87 8.16 6.03 4.30
C PHE A 87 8.62 4.82 5.11
N GLU A 88 9.08 3.75 4.47
CA GLU A 88 9.57 2.56 5.15
C GLU A 88 10.80 2.88 6.02
N LYS A 89 11.77 3.61 5.48
CA LYS A 89 12.96 4.04 6.23
C LYS A 89 12.60 4.88 7.44
N ALA A 90 11.72 5.86 7.27
CA ALA A 90 11.28 6.72 8.36
C ALA A 90 10.51 5.95 9.43
N TYR A 91 9.64 5.03 9.02
CA TYR A 91 8.91 4.16 9.95
C TYR A 91 9.85 3.29 10.79
N LEU A 92 10.87 2.70 10.18
CA LEU A 92 11.86 1.88 10.87
C LEU A 92 12.79 2.69 11.77
N ALA A 93 13.04 3.96 11.45
CA ALA A 93 13.89 4.86 12.23
C ALA A 93 13.15 5.51 13.41
N GLN A 94 11.84 5.31 13.56
CA GLN A 94 11.08 5.87 14.67
C GLN A 94 11.65 5.42 16.01
N SER A 95 11.93 6.38 16.87
CA SER A 95 12.35 6.12 18.25
C SER A 95 11.63 7.08 19.21
N TYR A 96 11.32 6.60 20.38
CA TYR A 96 10.62 7.34 21.41
C TYR A 96 11.44 7.38 22.70
N ARG A 97 11.28 8.45 23.47
CA ARG A 97 12.01 8.65 24.73
C ARG A 97 11.60 7.68 25.83
N SER A 98 10.42 7.10 25.72
CA SER A 98 9.90 6.17 26.69
C SER A 98 9.07 5.06 26.03
N ALA A 99 8.83 3.97 26.76
CA ALA A 99 7.95 2.88 26.33
C ALA A 99 6.47 3.30 26.21
N LYS A 100 6.11 4.44 26.77
CA LYS A 100 4.74 5.03 26.67
C LYS A 100 4.88 6.50 26.23
N PRO A 101 5.13 6.74 24.95
CA PRO A 101 5.30 8.10 24.43
C PRO A 101 3.99 8.88 24.53
N SER A 102 4.11 10.20 24.72
CA SER A 102 2.95 11.09 24.72
C SER A 102 2.41 11.29 23.29
N VAL A 103 1.14 11.67 23.17
CA VAL A 103 0.54 11.97 21.85
C VAL A 103 1.31 13.04 21.08
N PRO A 104 1.74 14.17 21.69
CA PRO A 104 2.59 15.14 20.99
C PRO A 104 3.91 14.56 20.50
N GLU A 105 4.56 13.70 21.27
CA GLU A 105 5.81 13.05 20.86
C GLU A 105 5.58 12.12 19.66
N ILE A 106 4.51 11.31 19.68
CA ILE A 106 4.14 10.43 18.57
C ILE A 106 3.91 11.27 17.29
N THR A 107 3.15 12.35 17.41
CA THR A 107 2.87 13.24 16.30
C THR A 107 4.16 13.85 15.73
N GLN A 108 5.04 14.33 16.61
CA GLN A 108 6.32 14.93 16.18
C GLN A 108 7.22 13.93 15.45
N VAL A 109 7.29 12.70 15.94
CA VAL A 109 8.09 11.63 15.30
C VAL A 109 7.48 11.19 13.97
N ALA A 110 6.18 11.33 13.78
CA ALA A 110 5.48 10.98 12.54
C ALA A 110 5.53 12.07 11.45
N LEU A 111 5.98 13.29 11.78
CA LEU A 111 6.13 14.42 10.84
C LEU A 111 7.53 14.37 10.17
N TRP A 112 7.72 13.46 9.24
CA TRP A 112 8.95 13.30 8.46
C TRP A 112 8.76 13.50 6.96
#